data_7234b268e4e1dea463eeb6cc132507a6
#
_entry.id   7234b268e4e1dea463eeb6cc132507a6
#
_cell.length_a   1.000
_cell.length_b   1.000
_cell.length_c   1.000
_cell.angle_alpha   90.00
_cell.angle_beta   90.00
_cell.angle_gamma   90.00
#
_symmetry.space_group_name_H-M   'P 1'
#
loop_
_entity.id
_entity.type
_entity.pdbx_description
1 polymer ?
#
loop_
_entity_poly.entity_id
_entity_poly.type
_entity_poly.pdbx_seq_one_letter_code
_entity_poly.pdbx_strand_id
1 'polypeptide(L)'
;TNTQHTVERLQNLHERLAVIDSAQKNLAELSSHVMSLRDVLANKQSRGAFGQGRMEAIVQDGMPQGAYEFQYTLVNGKRPDCVVFLPDRRPLVIDAKFPLEAVTALRAANSEDERKQAAQRVRQDVLKHVTDIADKYLIPGETQDLALMFVPSESVYADLYDGFDDVVQKAYRARVVIVSPSLLMLAIQVMQQILKDARVREAADLIRTEVGRMMDDLGRLRERVFKLQQHFGQANEDVRQILISADKVEKRATRINELEFEGDDAQRETGVVIQAAVGRRLEAGE
;
A
#
# COMPACT_ATOMS: atom_id res chain seq x y z
N THR A 1 -21.01 65.37 31.96
CA THR A 1 -21.73 64.52 30.98
C THR A 1 -21.29 64.78 29.53
N ASN A 2 -20.98 66.00 29.11
CA ASN A 2 -20.55 66.27 27.71
C ASN A 2 -19.13 65.75 27.40
N THR A 3 -18.23 65.70 28.37
CA THR A 3 -16.84 65.25 28.20
C THR A 3 -16.75 63.71 28.03
N GLN A 4 -17.60 62.94 28.71
CA GLN A 4 -17.64 61.49 28.58
C GLN A 4 -18.17 61.03 27.21
N HIS A 5 -19.20 61.70 26.71
CA HIS A 5 -19.74 61.41 25.37
C HIS A 5 -18.72 61.74 24.24
N THR A 6 -17.85 62.78 24.47
CA THR A 6 -16.79 63.13 23.49
C THR A 6 -15.69 62.09 23.50
N VAL A 7 -15.30 61.57 24.67
CA VAL A 7 -14.29 60.52 24.79
C VAL A 7 -14.75 59.19 24.16
N GLU A 8 -16.01 58.78 24.40
CA GLU A 8 -16.58 57.59 23.77
C GLU A 8 -16.67 57.71 22.24
N ARG A 9 -17.02 58.88 21.72
CA ARG A 9 -17.04 59.12 20.26
C ARG A 9 -15.63 59.08 19.66
N LEU A 10 -14.61 59.61 20.37
CA LEU A 10 -13.23 59.55 19.94
C LEU A 10 -12.65 58.12 19.96
N GLN A 11 -13.02 57.31 20.96
CA GLN A 11 -12.69 55.88 21.00
C GLN A 11 -13.33 55.12 19.84
N ASN A 12 -14.60 55.26 19.59
CA ASN A 12 -15.32 54.66 18.46
C ASN A 12 -14.71 55.10 17.08
N LEU A 13 -14.27 56.36 16.97
CA LEU A 13 -13.58 56.86 15.78
C LEU A 13 -12.21 56.22 15.61
N HIS A 14 -11.44 56.07 16.69
CA HIS A 14 -10.15 55.35 16.64
C HIS A 14 -10.29 53.88 16.26
N GLU A 15 -11.29 53.17 16.80
CA GLU A 15 -11.57 51.77 16.41
C GLU A 15 -11.97 51.67 14.92
N ARG A 16 -12.82 52.56 14.43
CA ARG A 16 -13.18 52.60 13.01
C ARG A 16 -12.02 52.93 12.09
N LEU A 17 -11.12 53.86 12.51
CA LEU A 17 -9.91 54.19 11.77
C LEU A 17 -8.95 52.99 11.73
N ALA A 18 -8.78 52.24 12.81
CA ALA A 18 -7.98 51.02 12.85
C ALA A 18 -8.54 49.91 11.93
N VAL A 19 -9.85 49.76 11.85
CA VAL A 19 -10.49 48.82 10.92
C VAL A 19 -10.31 49.27 9.46
N ILE A 20 -10.44 50.55 9.17
CA ILE A 20 -10.22 51.12 7.84
C ILE A 20 -8.75 50.98 7.41
N ASP A 21 -7.79 51.24 8.31
CA ASP A 21 -6.36 51.08 8.04
C ASP A 21 -6.00 49.61 7.77
N SER A 22 -6.56 48.69 8.55
CA SER A 22 -6.42 47.25 8.30
C SER A 22 -7.02 46.83 6.97
N ALA A 23 -8.22 47.31 6.63
CA ALA A 23 -8.87 47.03 5.36
C ALA A 23 -8.06 47.61 4.17
N GLN A 24 -7.47 48.82 4.33
CA GLN A 24 -6.60 49.43 3.31
C GLN A 24 -5.31 48.61 3.12
N LYS A 25 -4.68 48.11 4.20
CA LYS A 25 -3.51 47.21 4.10
C LYS A 25 -3.85 45.92 3.36
N ASN A 26 -4.96 45.30 3.71
CA ASN A 26 -5.44 44.10 3.02
C ASN A 26 -5.76 44.35 1.54
N LEU A 27 -6.35 45.51 1.21
CA LEU A 27 -6.57 45.93 -0.18
C LEU A 27 -5.28 46.23 -0.93
N ALA A 28 -4.29 46.83 -0.29
CA ALA A 28 -2.99 47.07 -0.89
C ALA A 28 -2.22 45.77 -1.13
N GLU A 29 -2.25 44.82 -0.19
CA GLU A 29 -1.70 43.48 -0.35
C GLU A 29 -2.42 42.70 -1.46
N LEU A 30 -3.74 42.75 -1.50
CA LEU A 30 -4.52 42.13 -2.56
C LEU A 30 -4.23 42.74 -3.92
N SER A 31 -4.11 44.08 -4.00
CA SER A 31 -3.72 44.82 -5.22
C SER A 31 -2.30 44.47 -5.68
N SER A 32 -1.35 44.34 -4.74
CA SER A 32 0.01 43.88 -5.00
C SER A 32 0.03 42.43 -5.54
N HIS A 33 -0.74 41.55 -4.93
CA HIS A 33 -0.90 40.15 -5.43
C HIS A 33 -1.53 40.10 -6.82
N VAL A 34 -2.55 40.92 -7.10
CA VAL A 34 -3.19 41.00 -8.42
C VAL A 34 -2.23 41.59 -9.47
N MET A 35 -1.43 42.58 -9.13
CA MET A 35 -0.41 43.14 -10.04
C MET A 35 0.70 42.10 -10.32
N SER A 36 1.20 41.42 -9.29
CA SER A 36 2.21 40.37 -9.46
C SER A 36 1.69 39.19 -10.28
N LEU A 37 0.44 38.79 -10.10
CA LEU A 37 -0.21 37.76 -10.92
C LEU A 37 -0.36 38.20 -12.39
N ARG A 38 -0.68 39.47 -12.64
CA ARG A 38 -0.77 40.03 -13.98
C ARG A 38 0.60 40.06 -14.68
N ASP A 39 1.66 40.43 -13.97
CA ASP A 39 3.02 40.46 -14.49
C ASP A 39 3.60 39.06 -14.69
N VAL A 40 3.31 38.11 -13.81
CA VAL A 40 3.63 36.67 -13.96
C VAL A 40 2.93 36.08 -15.17
N LEU A 41 1.68 36.49 -15.44
CA LEU A 41 0.91 35.99 -16.59
C LEU A 41 1.24 36.72 -17.90
N ALA A 42 1.91 37.88 -17.87
CA ALA A 42 2.32 38.61 -19.07
C ALA A 42 3.48 37.96 -19.81
N ASN A 43 4.36 37.21 -19.13
CA ASN A 43 5.51 36.54 -19.74
C ASN A 43 5.23 35.04 -19.98
N LYS A 44 5.54 34.56 -21.19
CA LYS A 44 5.36 33.14 -21.59
C LYS A 44 6.09 32.17 -20.66
N GLN A 45 7.30 32.50 -20.24
CA GLN A 45 8.10 31.66 -19.35
C GLN A 45 7.49 31.58 -17.93
N SER A 46 7.05 32.72 -17.41
CA SER A 46 6.41 32.81 -16.09
C SER A 46 5.06 32.08 -16.06
N ARG A 47 4.29 32.13 -17.17
CA ARG A 47 3.05 31.35 -17.31
C ARG A 47 3.32 29.85 -17.32
N GLY A 48 4.39 29.39 -18.00
CA GLY A 48 4.82 28.00 -17.99
C GLY A 48 5.14 27.53 -16.58
N ALA A 49 5.99 28.27 -15.87
CA ALA A 49 6.37 28.00 -14.49
C ALA A 49 5.16 27.99 -13.54
N PHE A 50 4.23 28.92 -13.69
CA PHE A 50 2.99 28.96 -12.90
C PHE A 50 2.12 27.72 -13.12
N GLY A 51 1.92 27.33 -14.39
CA GLY A 51 1.13 26.15 -14.73
C GLY A 51 1.74 24.89 -14.17
N GLN A 52 3.05 24.72 -14.35
CA GLN A 52 3.80 23.59 -13.82
C GLN A 52 3.76 23.56 -12.28
N GLY A 53 4.06 24.67 -11.59
CA GLY A 53 4.05 24.73 -10.12
C GLY A 53 2.68 24.42 -9.53
N ARG A 54 1.59 24.85 -10.18
CA ARG A 54 0.23 24.52 -9.75
C ARG A 54 -0.09 23.02 -9.92
N MET A 55 0.34 22.41 -11.01
CA MET A 55 0.22 20.97 -11.23
C MET A 55 1.03 20.19 -10.18
N GLU A 56 2.29 20.59 -9.96
CA GLU A 56 3.19 19.97 -9.00
C GLU A 56 2.58 19.98 -7.59
N ALA A 57 2.03 21.12 -7.15
CA ALA A 57 1.38 21.23 -5.85
C ALA A 57 0.20 20.24 -5.72
N ILE A 58 -0.68 20.16 -6.73
CA ILE A 58 -1.82 19.25 -6.72
C ILE A 58 -1.35 17.78 -6.67
N VAL A 59 -0.31 17.43 -7.43
CA VAL A 59 0.23 16.07 -7.45
C VAL A 59 0.89 15.72 -6.12
N GLN A 60 1.72 16.62 -5.56
CA GLN A 60 2.40 16.42 -4.28
C GLN A 60 1.43 16.25 -3.11
N ASP A 61 0.38 17.08 -3.07
CA ASP A 61 -0.64 17.01 -2.02
C ASP A 61 -1.49 15.73 -2.11
N GLY A 62 -1.69 15.24 -3.33
CA GLY A 62 -2.60 14.15 -3.59
C GLY A 62 -1.95 12.77 -3.78
N MET A 63 -0.65 12.64 -4.05
CA MET A 63 -0.04 11.35 -4.38
C MET A 63 1.02 10.94 -3.35
N PRO A 64 1.12 9.64 -3.00
CA PRO A 64 2.18 9.17 -2.12
C PRO A 64 3.54 9.27 -2.81
N GLN A 65 4.58 9.56 -1.99
CA GLN A 65 5.96 9.58 -2.47
C GLN A 65 6.33 8.27 -3.16
N GLY A 66 7.03 8.39 -4.29
CA GLY A 66 7.43 7.25 -5.13
C GLY A 66 6.36 6.77 -6.11
N ALA A 67 5.12 7.31 -6.05
CA ALA A 67 4.08 7.04 -7.05
C ALA A 67 4.07 8.05 -8.20
N TYR A 68 4.90 9.08 -8.15
CA TYR A 68 5.05 10.08 -9.21
C TYR A 68 6.49 10.58 -9.30
N GLU A 69 6.84 11.16 -10.45
CA GLU A 69 8.13 11.80 -10.67
C GLU A 69 7.95 13.00 -11.60
N PHE A 70 8.59 14.12 -11.26
CA PHE A 70 8.64 15.31 -12.11
C PHE A 70 9.81 15.21 -13.07
N GLN A 71 9.64 15.73 -14.28
CA GLN A 71 10.67 15.77 -15.33
C GLN A 71 11.30 14.38 -15.60
N TYR A 72 10.51 13.32 -15.49
CA TYR A 72 10.93 11.94 -15.77
C TYR A 72 11.40 11.79 -17.21
N THR A 73 12.51 11.10 -17.44
CA THR A 73 13.03 10.89 -18.78
C THR A 73 12.49 9.59 -19.37
N LEU A 74 11.64 9.69 -20.38
CA LEU A 74 11.10 8.55 -21.14
C LEU A 74 12.19 7.92 -22.03
N VAL A 75 11.95 6.70 -22.52
CA VAL A 75 12.89 5.95 -23.38
C VAL A 75 13.29 6.74 -24.65
N ASN A 76 12.39 7.55 -25.20
CA ASN A 76 12.67 8.41 -26.32
C ASN A 76 13.45 9.70 -25.98
N GLY A 77 13.91 9.84 -24.73
CA GLY A 77 14.65 11.00 -24.22
C GLY A 77 13.79 12.24 -23.96
N LYS A 78 12.47 12.18 -24.14
CA LYS A 78 11.57 13.29 -23.83
C LYS A 78 11.22 13.31 -22.37
N ARG A 79 10.94 14.52 -21.85
CA ARG A 79 10.63 14.76 -20.43
C ARG A 79 9.29 15.46 -20.30
N PRO A 80 8.22 14.75 -19.92
CA PRO A 80 6.97 15.36 -19.50
C PRO A 80 7.13 16.09 -18.17
N ASP A 81 6.25 17.01 -17.86
CA ASP A 81 6.28 17.76 -16.61
C ASP A 81 6.10 16.86 -15.40
N CYS A 82 5.24 15.85 -15.49
CA CYS A 82 5.03 14.85 -14.45
C CYS A 82 4.63 13.50 -15.05
N VAL A 83 5.03 12.43 -14.36
CA VAL A 83 4.49 11.09 -14.57
C VAL A 83 3.93 10.52 -13.27
N VAL A 84 2.87 9.72 -13.35
CA VAL A 84 2.30 8.98 -12.24
C VAL A 84 2.40 7.50 -12.57
N PHE A 85 3.06 6.73 -11.69
CA PHE A 85 3.25 5.29 -11.85
C PHE A 85 2.01 4.55 -11.36
N LEU A 86 1.36 3.81 -12.27
CA LEU A 86 0.24 2.95 -11.98
C LEU A 86 0.69 1.51 -11.68
N PRO A 87 -0.18 0.63 -11.15
CA PRO A 87 0.20 -0.73 -10.74
C PRO A 87 0.80 -1.59 -11.84
N ASP A 88 0.44 -1.34 -13.09
CA ASP A 88 1.00 -2.01 -14.29
C ASP A 88 2.40 -1.49 -14.68
N ARG A 89 2.97 -0.58 -13.86
CA ARG A 89 4.28 0.07 -14.04
C ARG A 89 4.41 0.97 -15.26
N ARG A 90 3.35 1.15 -16.06
CA ARG A 90 3.35 2.12 -17.15
C ARG A 90 2.97 3.50 -16.63
N PRO A 91 3.84 4.51 -16.77
CA PRO A 91 3.55 5.84 -16.28
C PRO A 91 2.43 6.52 -17.08
N LEU A 92 1.51 7.15 -16.35
CA LEU A 92 0.56 8.11 -16.89
C LEU A 92 1.24 9.47 -16.97
N VAL A 93 1.26 10.06 -18.15
CA VAL A 93 1.89 11.37 -18.39
C VAL A 93 0.91 12.50 -18.09
N ILE A 94 1.41 13.54 -17.41
CA ILE A 94 0.73 14.81 -17.18
C ILE A 94 1.64 15.93 -17.67
N ASP A 95 1.14 16.78 -18.55
CA ASP A 95 1.90 17.89 -19.12
C ASP A 95 1.09 19.18 -19.03
N ALA A 96 1.68 20.23 -18.44
CA ALA A 96 1.01 21.50 -18.19
C ALA A 96 1.10 22.42 -19.40
N LYS A 97 -0.06 22.83 -19.91
CA LYS A 97 -0.16 23.77 -21.04
C LYS A 97 -1.16 24.87 -20.74
N PHE A 98 -0.73 26.10 -20.92
CA PHE A 98 -1.54 27.26 -20.60
C PHE A 98 -1.79 28.14 -21.83
N PRO A 99 -2.83 27.86 -22.65
CA PRO A 99 -3.16 28.63 -23.86
C PRO A 99 -3.81 29.99 -23.53
N LEU A 100 -3.28 30.70 -22.53
CA LEU A 100 -3.88 31.94 -22.00
C LEU A 100 -3.94 33.07 -23.02
N GLU A 101 -2.91 33.25 -23.86
CA GLU A 101 -2.85 34.34 -24.82
C GLU A 101 -4.00 34.28 -25.84
N ALA A 102 -4.21 33.08 -26.38
CA ALA A 102 -5.26 32.88 -27.37
C ALA A 102 -6.66 33.07 -26.77
N VAL A 103 -6.88 32.55 -25.55
CA VAL A 103 -8.16 32.69 -24.83
C VAL A 103 -8.38 34.15 -24.39
N THR A 104 -7.35 34.85 -23.94
CA THR A 104 -7.45 36.28 -23.55
C THR A 104 -7.76 37.14 -24.80
N ALA A 105 -7.12 36.88 -25.94
CA ALA A 105 -7.43 37.58 -27.19
C ALA A 105 -8.88 37.34 -27.61
N LEU A 106 -9.39 36.13 -27.46
CA LEU A 106 -10.78 35.81 -27.73
C LEU A 106 -11.76 36.57 -26.84
N ARG A 107 -11.46 36.69 -25.55
CA ARG A 107 -12.27 37.45 -24.57
C ARG A 107 -12.23 38.96 -24.83
N ALA A 108 -11.11 39.45 -25.31
CA ALA A 108 -10.90 40.89 -25.60
C ALA A 108 -11.40 41.33 -27.01
N ALA A 109 -11.83 40.41 -27.86
CA ALA A 109 -12.30 40.70 -29.21
C ALA A 109 -13.59 41.53 -29.18
N ASN A 110 -13.55 42.68 -29.83
CA ASN A 110 -14.67 43.63 -29.86
C ASN A 110 -15.51 43.56 -31.16
N SER A 111 -15.00 42.86 -32.18
CA SER A 111 -15.69 42.63 -33.44
C SER A 111 -15.89 41.16 -33.75
N GLU A 112 -16.87 40.85 -34.59
CA GLU A 112 -17.16 39.46 -35.01
C GLU A 112 -15.95 38.83 -35.75
N ASP A 113 -15.24 39.63 -36.56
CA ASP A 113 -14.09 39.16 -37.30
C ASP A 113 -12.88 38.91 -36.41
N GLU A 114 -12.61 39.78 -35.45
CA GLU A 114 -11.59 39.55 -34.42
C GLU A 114 -11.90 38.30 -33.61
N ARG A 115 -13.16 38.09 -33.24
CA ARG A 115 -13.60 36.92 -32.49
C ARG A 115 -13.39 35.62 -33.30
N LYS A 116 -13.71 35.63 -34.60
CA LYS A 116 -13.46 34.47 -35.47
C LYS A 116 -11.97 34.15 -35.58
N GLN A 117 -11.13 35.17 -35.79
CA GLN A 117 -9.68 34.99 -35.87
C GLN A 117 -9.08 34.47 -34.56
N ALA A 118 -9.48 35.06 -33.44
CA ALA A 118 -9.04 34.63 -32.11
C ALA A 118 -9.49 33.20 -31.81
N ALA A 119 -10.73 32.81 -32.12
CA ALA A 119 -11.24 31.46 -32.00
C ALA A 119 -10.45 30.44 -32.85
N GLN A 120 -10.09 30.82 -34.07
CA GLN A 120 -9.25 29.96 -34.91
C GLN A 120 -7.84 29.76 -34.32
N ARG A 121 -7.27 30.84 -33.74
CA ARG A 121 -5.97 30.77 -33.06
C ARG A 121 -6.05 29.84 -31.84
N VAL A 122 -7.10 29.95 -31.01
CA VAL A 122 -7.31 29.03 -29.85
C VAL A 122 -7.32 27.57 -30.32
N ARG A 123 -8.10 27.27 -31.41
CA ARG A 123 -8.15 25.92 -31.96
C ARG A 123 -6.78 25.41 -32.40
N GLN A 124 -6.02 26.24 -33.11
CA GLN A 124 -4.69 25.87 -33.62
C GLN A 124 -3.71 25.63 -32.47
N ASP A 125 -3.66 26.53 -31.48
CA ASP A 125 -2.73 26.43 -30.36
C ASP A 125 -3.03 25.20 -29.48
N VAL A 126 -4.31 24.96 -29.16
CA VAL A 126 -4.68 23.80 -28.34
C VAL A 126 -4.43 22.50 -29.09
N LEU A 127 -4.82 22.38 -30.36
CA LEU A 127 -4.58 21.18 -31.14
C LEU A 127 -3.09 20.91 -31.34
N LYS A 128 -2.27 21.94 -31.50
CA LYS A 128 -0.82 21.80 -31.54
C LYS A 128 -0.28 21.21 -30.23
N HIS A 129 -0.75 21.71 -29.07
CA HIS A 129 -0.36 21.14 -27.77
C HIS A 129 -0.80 19.69 -27.63
N VAL A 130 -2.02 19.35 -28.04
CA VAL A 130 -2.54 17.99 -28.03
C VAL A 130 -1.68 17.06 -28.89
N THR A 131 -1.36 17.46 -30.13
CA THR A 131 -0.50 16.68 -31.03
C THR A 131 0.91 16.53 -30.45
N ASP A 132 1.48 17.62 -29.94
CA ASP A 132 2.81 17.60 -29.31
C ASP A 132 2.87 16.62 -28.12
N ILE A 133 1.83 16.55 -27.29
CA ILE A 133 1.75 15.62 -26.15
C ILE A 133 1.61 14.18 -26.66
N ALA A 134 0.69 13.93 -27.60
CA ALA A 134 0.46 12.61 -28.15
C ALA A 134 1.74 12.02 -28.78
N ASP A 135 2.39 12.80 -29.67
CA ASP A 135 3.58 12.35 -30.41
C ASP A 135 4.82 12.16 -29.52
N LYS A 136 4.93 12.95 -28.45
CA LYS A 136 6.12 12.92 -27.59
C LYS A 136 6.02 11.91 -26.47
N TYR A 137 4.81 11.67 -25.95
CA TYR A 137 4.65 11.01 -24.65
C TYR A 137 3.77 9.76 -24.68
N LEU A 138 2.96 9.52 -25.73
CA LEU A 138 2.22 8.27 -25.87
C LEU A 138 3.09 7.24 -26.59
N ILE A 139 3.86 6.47 -25.81
CA ILE A 139 4.79 5.47 -26.34
C ILE A 139 4.18 4.07 -26.09
N PRO A 140 3.82 3.33 -27.15
CA PRO A 140 3.23 2.01 -27.02
C PRO A 140 4.10 1.06 -26.17
N GLY A 141 3.51 0.47 -25.13
CA GLY A 141 4.17 -0.48 -24.25
C GLY A 141 5.00 0.15 -23.12
N GLU A 142 5.32 1.44 -23.20
CA GLU A 142 6.08 2.16 -22.16
C GLU A 142 5.19 3.04 -21.29
N THR A 143 4.35 3.87 -21.90
CA THR A 143 3.42 4.76 -21.19
C THR A 143 2.00 4.23 -21.20
N GLN A 144 1.11 4.84 -20.41
CA GLN A 144 -0.31 4.59 -20.54
C GLN A 144 -0.82 5.01 -21.92
N ASP A 145 -1.93 4.42 -22.34
CA ASP A 145 -2.55 4.71 -23.64
C ASP A 145 -3.28 6.06 -23.68
N LEU A 146 -3.14 6.86 -22.64
CA LEU A 146 -3.67 8.23 -22.56
C LEU A 146 -2.69 9.13 -21.82
N ALA A 147 -2.75 10.44 -22.09
CA ALA A 147 -2.02 11.47 -21.37
C ALA A 147 -2.97 12.58 -20.91
N LEU A 148 -2.61 13.29 -19.83
CA LEU A 148 -3.36 14.42 -19.33
C LEU A 148 -2.70 15.72 -19.75
N MET A 149 -3.45 16.61 -20.43
CA MET A 149 -3.06 17.99 -20.68
C MET A 149 -3.66 18.87 -19.59
N PHE A 150 -2.84 19.33 -18.67
CA PHE A 150 -3.28 20.15 -17.55
C PHE A 150 -3.37 21.62 -17.94
N VAL A 151 -4.55 22.21 -17.79
CA VAL A 151 -4.83 23.64 -17.97
C VAL A 151 -4.97 24.29 -16.60
N PRO A 152 -4.06 25.16 -16.15
CA PRO A 152 -3.99 25.62 -14.77
C PRO A 152 -5.06 26.66 -14.36
N SER A 153 -6.15 26.77 -15.12
CA SER A 153 -7.25 27.72 -14.89
C SER A 153 -8.59 27.09 -15.22
N GLU A 154 -9.48 27.07 -14.23
CA GLU A 154 -10.87 26.58 -14.42
C GLU A 154 -11.61 27.38 -15.48
N SER A 155 -11.44 28.70 -15.49
CA SER A 155 -12.15 29.57 -16.45
C SER A 155 -11.65 29.36 -17.89
N VAL A 156 -10.35 29.13 -18.09
CA VAL A 156 -9.79 28.80 -19.42
C VAL A 156 -10.25 27.42 -19.87
N TYR A 157 -10.29 26.47 -18.94
CA TYR A 157 -10.84 25.14 -19.22
C TYR A 157 -12.32 25.21 -19.64
N ALA A 158 -13.15 25.97 -18.90
CA ALA A 158 -14.56 26.14 -19.22
C ALA A 158 -14.75 26.76 -20.60
N ASP A 159 -14.00 27.83 -20.94
CA ASP A 159 -14.06 28.44 -22.28
C ASP A 159 -13.71 27.44 -23.39
N LEU A 160 -12.72 26.57 -23.14
CA LEU A 160 -12.35 25.52 -24.11
C LEU A 160 -13.44 24.48 -24.25
N TYR A 161 -14.06 24.07 -23.15
CA TYR A 161 -15.09 23.04 -23.15
C TYR A 161 -16.41 23.53 -23.76
N ASP A 162 -16.84 24.76 -23.43
CA ASP A 162 -18.08 25.32 -23.90
C ASP A 162 -18.01 25.85 -25.34
N GLY A 163 -16.84 26.39 -25.74
CA GLY A 163 -16.68 27.06 -27.03
C GLY A 163 -16.00 26.24 -28.13
N PHE A 164 -15.35 25.11 -27.77
CA PHE A 164 -14.48 24.36 -28.69
C PHE A 164 -14.64 22.84 -28.57
N ASP A 165 -15.89 22.37 -28.61
CA ASP A 165 -16.20 20.94 -28.54
C ASP A 165 -15.44 20.11 -29.58
N ASP A 166 -15.29 20.66 -30.80
CA ASP A 166 -14.51 20.04 -31.88
C ASP A 166 -13.04 19.79 -31.52
N VAL A 167 -12.44 20.68 -30.73
CA VAL A 167 -11.05 20.56 -30.21
C VAL A 167 -10.97 19.50 -29.10
N VAL A 168 -11.93 19.53 -28.19
CA VAL A 168 -12.02 18.55 -27.09
C VAL A 168 -12.19 17.13 -27.66
N GLN A 169 -13.05 16.96 -28.65
CA GLN A 169 -13.26 15.67 -29.33
C GLN A 169 -12.00 15.18 -30.07
N LYS A 170 -11.26 16.08 -30.71
CA LYS A 170 -10.00 15.74 -31.37
C LYS A 170 -8.93 15.36 -30.36
N ALA A 171 -8.84 16.08 -29.22
CA ALA A 171 -7.93 15.73 -28.14
C ALA A 171 -8.22 14.33 -27.59
N TYR A 172 -9.49 14.02 -27.35
CA TYR A 172 -9.92 12.70 -26.91
C TYR A 172 -9.55 11.59 -27.89
N ARG A 173 -9.76 11.82 -29.21
CA ARG A 173 -9.34 10.86 -30.25
C ARG A 173 -7.82 10.66 -30.32
N ALA A 174 -7.06 11.72 -30.01
CA ALA A 174 -5.61 11.65 -29.86
C ALA A 174 -5.16 11.05 -28.52
N ARG A 175 -6.11 10.57 -27.68
CA ARG A 175 -5.86 10.01 -26.34
C ARG A 175 -5.19 11.01 -25.38
N VAL A 176 -5.49 12.29 -25.56
CA VAL A 176 -5.09 13.37 -24.66
C VAL A 176 -6.34 13.93 -24.01
N VAL A 177 -6.43 13.84 -22.69
CA VAL A 177 -7.56 14.36 -21.91
C VAL A 177 -7.17 15.73 -21.36
N ILE A 178 -7.93 16.75 -21.70
CA ILE A 178 -7.74 18.10 -21.17
C ILE A 178 -8.36 18.13 -19.77
N VAL A 179 -7.60 18.57 -18.76
CA VAL A 179 -8.03 18.62 -17.37
C VAL A 179 -7.79 19.97 -16.73
N SER A 180 -8.75 20.43 -15.95
CA SER A 180 -8.65 21.60 -15.07
C SER A 180 -8.01 21.22 -13.73
N PRO A 181 -7.70 22.16 -12.85
CA PRO A 181 -7.24 21.86 -11.48
C PRO A 181 -8.18 20.94 -10.72
N SER A 182 -9.48 21.18 -10.75
CA SER A 182 -10.50 20.34 -10.08
C SER A 182 -10.55 18.93 -10.65
N LEU A 183 -10.48 18.80 -11.99
CA LEU A 183 -10.47 17.50 -12.64
C LEU A 183 -9.16 16.74 -12.40
N LEU A 184 -8.02 17.44 -12.33
CA LEU A 184 -6.75 16.80 -11.97
C LEU A 184 -6.80 16.26 -10.53
N MET A 185 -7.34 17.04 -9.58
CA MET A 185 -7.54 16.56 -8.20
C MET A 185 -8.42 15.31 -8.16
N LEU A 186 -9.52 15.30 -8.91
CA LEU A 186 -10.39 14.12 -9.02
C LEU A 186 -9.65 12.91 -9.62
N ALA A 187 -8.91 13.13 -10.71
CA ALA A 187 -8.11 12.06 -11.35
C ALA A 187 -7.08 11.48 -10.37
N ILE A 188 -6.41 12.35 -9.60
CA ILE A 188 -5.46 11.93 -8.56
C ILE A 188 -6.13 11.10 -7.48
N GLN A 189 -7.31 11.48 -6.99
CA GLN A 189 -8.05 10.68 -6.01
C GLN A 189 -8.40 9.30 -6.55
N VAL A 190 -8.81 9.21 -7.82
CA VAL A 190 -9.06 7.92 -8.49
C VAL A 190 -7.78 7.09 -8.59
N MET A 191 -6.66 7.71 -8.99
CA MET A 191 -5.36 7.03 -9.06
C MET A 191 -4.88 6.55 -7.69
N GLN A 192 -5.05 7.34 -6.64
CA GLN A 192 -4.78 6.90 -5.25
C GLN A 192 -5.57 5.65 -4.89
N GLN A 193 -6.87 5.61 -5.23
CA GLN A 193 -7.70 4.45 -4.95
C GLN A 193 -7.20 3.21 -5.71
N ILE A 194 -6.84 3.36 -6.98
CA ILE A 194 -6.27 2.27 -7.79
C ILE A 194 -4.97 1.73 -7.16
N LEU A 195 -4.08 2.62 -6.71
CA LEU A 195 -2.83 2.24 -6.05
C LEU A 195 -3.07 1.53 -4.71
N LYS A 196 -4.04 2.02 -3.94
CA LYS A 196 -4.43 1.39 -2.67
C LYS A 196 -4.99 -0.02 -2.90
N ASP A 197 -5.88 -0.16 -3.87
CA ASP A 197 -6.49 -1.46 -4.19
C ASP A 197 -5.45 -2.47 -4.69
N ALA A 198 -4.46 -2.02 -5.47
CA ALA A 198 -3.34 -2.85 -5.91
C ALA A 198 -2.51 -3.35 -4.73
N ARG A 199 -2.15 -2.48 -3.78
CA ARG A 199 -1.41 -2.85 -2.56
C ARG A 199 -2.19 -3.85 -1.70
N VAL A 200 -3.50 -3.67 -1.57
CA VAL A 200 -4.36 -4.61 -0.84
C VAL A 200 -4.35 -5.99 -1.51
N ARG A 201 -4.41 -6.06 -2.84
CA ARG A 201 -4.33 -7.33 -3.58
C ARG A 201 -2.98 -8.01 -3.39
N GLU A 202 -1.88 -7.28 -3.54
CA GLU A 202 -0.53 -7.81 -3.29
C GLU A 202 -0.38 -8.37 -1.87
N ALA A 203 -0.87 -7.63 -0.87
CA ALA A 203 -0.85 -8.10 0.52
C ALA A 203 -1.72 -9.36 0.72
N ALA A 204 -2.90 -9.42 0.09
CA ALA A 204 -3.77 -10.60 0.14
C ALA A 204 -3.10 -11.85 -0.49
N ASP A 205 -2.39 -11.69 -1.60
CA ASP A 205 -1.67 -12.78 -2.26
C ASP A 205 -0.49 -13.28 -1.42
N LEU A 206 0.23 -12.38 -0.76
CA LEU A 206 1.28 -12.74 0.20
C LEU A 206 0.70 -13.53 1.38
N ILE A 207 -0.38 -13.04 1.99
CA ILE A 207 -1.08 -13.72 3.09
C ILE A 207 -1.53 -15.12 2.65
N ARG A 208 -2.14 -15.24 1.48
CA ARG A 208 -2.60 -16.53 0.93
C ARG A 208 -1.45 -17.51 0.78
N THR A 209 -0.30 -17.05 0.32
CA THR A 209 0.91 -17.87 0.17
C THR A 209 1.43 -18.34 1.53
N GLU A 210 1.50 -17.45 2.53
CA GLU A 210 1.95 -17.81 3.88
C GLU A 210 0.97 -18.75 4.59
N VAL A 211 -0.34 -18.54 4.42
CA VAL A 211 -1.36 -19.50 4.93
C VAL A 211 -1.19 -20.87 4.30
N GLY A 212 -0.91 -20.96 3.00
CA GLY A 212 -0.59 -22.22 2.33
C GLY A 212 0.60 -22.93 2.98
N ARG A 213 1.71 -22.24 3.18
CA ARG A 213 2.90 -22.78 3.86
C ARG A 213 2.62 -23.26 5.28
N MET A 214 1.85 -22.48 6.04
CA MET A 214 1.43 -22.86 7.39
C MET A 214 0.57 -24.12 7.41
N MET A 215 -0.32 -24.31 6.45
CA MET A 215 -1.12 -25.53 6.31
C MET A 215 -0.27 -26.75 6.00
N ASP A 216 0.76 -26.62 5.16
CA ASP A 216 1.72 -27.70 4.89
C ASP A 216 2.53 -28.06 6.14
N ASP A 217 2.96 -27.06 6.94
CA ASP A 217 3.66 -27.28 8.19
C ASP A 217 2.78 -28.00 9.23
N LEU A 218 1.49 -27.61 9.32
CA LEU A 218 0.51 -28.31 10.17
C LEU A 218 0.33 -29.76 9.72
N GLY A 219 0.29 -30.03 8.43
CA GLY A 219 0.25 -31.37 7.88
C GLY A 219 1.45 -32.22 8.35
N ARG A 220 2.66 -31.67 8.23
CA ARG A 220 3.91 -32.30 8.70
C ARG A 220 3.91 -32.53 10.21
N LEU A 221 3.44 -31.56 10.98
CA LEU A 221 3.34 -31.70 12.44
C LEU A 221 2.36 -32.82 12.81
N ARG A 222 1.19 -32.86 12.20
CA ARG A 222 0.19 -33.92 12.41
C ARG A 222 0.75 -35.32 12.13
N GLU A 223 1.50 -35.47 11.03
CA GLU A 223 2.15 -36.74 10.70
C GLU A 223 3.19 -37.16 11.77
N ARG A 224 4.00 -36.21 12.25
CA ARG A 224 4.97 -36.47 13.33
C ARG A 224 4.29 -36.88 14.63
N VAL A 225 3.20 -36.21 15.01
CA VAL A 225 2.41 -36.58 16.20
C VAL A 225 1.84 -37.98 16.06
N PHE A 226 1.33 -38.34 14.88
CA PHE A 226 0.80 -39.69 14.62
C PHE A 226 1.91 -40.76 14.75
N LYS A 227 3.10 -40.53 14.19
CA LYS A 227 4.25 -41.44 14.35
C LYS A 227 4.66 -41.57 15.81
N LEU A 228 4.66 -40.47 16.57
CA LEU A 228 4.97 -40.48 17.98
C LEU A 228 3.96 -41.31 18.78
N GLN A 229 2.65 -41.20 18.47
CA GLN A 229 1.61 -42.08 19.08
C GLN A 229 1.86 -43.57 18.80
N GLN A 230 2.28 -43.92 17.58
CA GLN A 230 2.65 -45.31 17.26
C GLN A 230 3.84 -45.77 18.08
N HIS A 231 4.89 -44.98 18.23
CA HIS A 231 6.04 -45.31 19.04
C HIS A 231 5.67 -45.52 20.50
N PHE A 232 4.81 -44.67 21.07
CA PHE A 232 4.30 -44.87 22.44
C PHE A 232 3.49 -46.15 22.57
N GLY A 233 2.66 -46.52 21.55
CA GLY A 233 1.95 -47.76 21.51
C GLY A 233 2.89 -48.97 21.52
N GLN A 234 3.95 -48.98 20.72
CA GLN A 234 4.98 -50.00 20.69
C GLN A 234 5.75 -50.11 22.04
N ALA A 235 6.16 -48.99 22.59
CA ALA A 235 6.85 -48.94 23.89
C ALA A 235 5.98 -49.52 25.02
N ASN A 236 4.69 -49.23 25.06
CA ASN A 236 3.74 -49.83 26.00
C ASN A 236 3.63 -51.36 25.86
N GLU A 237 3.59 -51.86 24.62
CA GLU A 237 3.56 -53.30 24.40
C GLU A 237 4.89 -53.96 24.80
N ASP A 238 6.02 -53.35 24.51
CA ASP A 238 7.34 -53.81 24.96
C ASP A 238 7.42 -53.90 26.49
N VAL A 239 6.97 -52.84 27.21
CA VAL A 239 6.90 -52.85 28.68
C VAL A 239 6.01 -53.97 29.18
N ARG A 240 4.86 -54.25 28.56
CA ARG A 240 3.98 -55.35 28.93
C ARG A 240 4.67 -56.70 28.75
N GLN A 241 5.40 -56.91 27.66
CA GLN A 241 6.16 -58.15 27.44
C GLN A 241 7.29 -58.34 28.44
N ILE A 242 7.96 -57.27 28.85
CA ILE A 242 8.97 -57.28 29.90
C ILE A 242 8.34 -57.72 31.22
N LEU A 243 7.19 -57.16 31.61
CA LEU A 243 6.47 -57.55 32.84
C LEU A 243 6.07 -59.05 32.84
N ILE A 244 5.55 -59.56 31.68
CA ILE A 244 5.23 -61.00 31.54
C ILE A 244 6.49 -61.84 31.69
N SER A 245 7.62 -61.38 31.15
CA SER A 245 8.89 -62.10 31.27
C SER A 245 9.44 -62.10 32.70
N ALA A 246 9.34 -60.95 33.41
CA ALA A 246 9.71 -60.82 34.81
C ALA A 246 8.87 -61.75 35.70
N ASP A 247 7.53 -61.79 35.51
CA ASP A 247 6.66 -62.73 36.26
C ASP A 247 7.04 -64.22 36.03
N LYS A 248 7.44 -64.61 34.82
CA LYS A 248 7.95 -65.96 34.52
C LYS A 248 9.27 -66.24 35.26
N VAL A 249 10.17 -65.27 35.32
CA VAL A 249 11.44 -65.42 36.05
C VAL A 249 11.19 -65.55 37.54
N GLU A 250 10.30 -64.73 38.11
CA GLU A 250 9.93 -64.79 39.53
C GLU A 250 9.33 -66.15 39.90
N LYS A 251 8.38 -66.65 39.12
CA LYS A 251 7.81 -68.03 39.34
C LYS A 251 8.86 -69.12 39.25
N ARG A 252 9.85 -69.01 38.37
CA ARG A 252 10.96 -69.98 38.30
C ARG A 252 11.86 -69.88 39.51
N ALA A 253 12.17 -68.68 39.96
CA ALA A 253 12.97 -68.50 41.15
C ALA A 253 12.29 -69.06 42.45
N THR A 254 10.98 -68.81 42.59
CA THR A 254 10.16 -69.35 43.64
C THR A 254 10.21 -70.92 43.64
N ARG A 255 10.04 -71.50 42.41
CA ARG A 255 10.06 -72.94 42.25
C ARG A 255 11.44 -73.56 42.50
N ILE A 256 12.51 -72.89 42.19
CA ILE A 256 13.88 -73.31 42.53
C ILE A 256 14.09 -73.31 44.08
N ASN A 257 13.62 -72.25 44.74
CA ASN A 257 13.69 -72.12 46.18
C ASN A 257 12.89 -73.28 46.93
N GLU A 258 11.68 -73.57 46.38
CA GLU A 258 10.88 -74.71 46.92
C GLU A 258 11.61 -76.06 46.76
N LEU A 259 12.28 -76.26 45.60
CA LEU A 259 13.06 -77.52 45.39
C LEU A 259 14.30 -77.62 46.26
N GLU A 260 14.95 -76.50 46.54
CA GLU A 260 16.10 -76.50 47.55
C GLU A 260 15.63 -76.82 48.94
N PHE A 261 14.46 -76.37 49.38
CA PHE A 261 13.88 -76.69 50.67
C PHE A 261 13.44 -78.17 50.80
N GLU A 262 12.82 -78.73 49.73
CA GLU A 262 12.45 -80.17 49.71
C GLU A 262 13.69 -81.08 49.69
N GLY A 263 14.77 -80.63 49.00
CA GLY A 263 16.04 -81.36 49.03
C GLY A 263 16.75 -81.41 50.40
N ASP A 264 16.67 -80.32 51.14
CA ASP A 264 17.25 -80.20 52.47
C ASP A 264 16.46 -81.01 53.55
N ASP A 265 15.10 -81.02 53.39
CA ASP A 265 14.27 -81.84 54.28
C ASP A 265 14.40 -83.37 53.97
N ALA A 266 14.53 -83.71 52.66
CA ALA A 266 14.81 -85.12 52.29
C ALA A 266 16.18 -85.61 52.75
N GLN A 267 17.22 -84.78 52.85
CA GLN A 267 18.52 -85.07 53.41
C GLN A 267 18.47 -85.17 54.95
N ARG A 268 17.64 -84.39 55.62
CA ARG A 268 17.43 -84.47 57.08
C ARG A 268 16.70 -85.74 57.47
N GLU A 269 15.64 -86.16 56.68
CA GLU A 269 14.95 -87.41 56.92
C GLU A 269 15.86 -88.61 56.69
N THR A 270 16.67 -88.59 55.62
CA THR A 270 17.62 -89.69 55.35
C THR A 270 18.74 -89.76 56.43
N GLY A 271 19.20 -88.60 56.86
CA GLY A 271 20.16 -88.49 57.98
C GLY A 271 19.63 -89.02 59.31
N VAL A 272 18.38 -88.74 59.64
CA VAL A 272 17.68 -89.24 60.82
C VAL A 272 17.45 -90.76 60.72
N VAL A 273 17.12 -91.31 59.56
CA VAL A 273 16.96 -92.78 59.38
C VAL A 273 18.28 -93.50 59.48
N ILE A 274 19.38 -92.94 58.97
CA ILE A 274 20.72 -93.55 59.10
C ILE A 274 21.19 -93.55 60.56
N GLN A 275 20.98 -92.48 61.35
CA GLN A 275 21.31 -92.45 62.80
C GLN A 275 20.46 -93.45 63.62
N ALA A 276 19.18 -93.60 63.30
CA ALA A 276 18.30 -94.57 63.93
C ALA A 276 18.67 -96.03 63.58
N ALA A 277 19.17 -96.32 62.36
CA ALA A 277 19.66 -97.64 61.94
C ALA A 277 21.04 -98.00 62.60
N VAL A 278 21.93 -97.03 62.74
CA VAL A 278 23.22 -97.22 63.41
C VAL A 278 23.07 -97.41 64.95
N GLY A 279 22.16 -96.65 65.57
CA GLY A 279 21.82 -96.80 66.96
C GLY A 279 21.26 -98.18 67.32
N ARG A 280 20.42 -98.80 66.52
CA ARG A 280 19.90 -100.15 66.74
C ARG A 280 20.91 -101.26 66.50
N ARG A 281 22.01 -101.09 65.76
CA ARG A 281 23.08 -102.11 65.62
C ARG A 281 24.06 -102.13 66.75
N LEU A 282 24.15 -101.09 67.56
CA LEU A 282 25.01 -100.98 68.71
C LEU A 282 24.36 -101.61 69.96
N GLU A 283 23.04 -101.74 70.03
CA GLU A 283 22.32 -102.39 71.15
C GLU A 283 22.03 -103.89 70.94
N ALA A 284 22.40 -104.48 69.79
CA ALA A 284 22.21 -105.88 69.52
C ALA A 284 23.48 -106.71 69.44
N GLY A 285 24.54 -106.21 70.05
CA GLY A 285 25.83 -106.91 70.17
C GLY A 285 26.36 -106.99 71.58
N GLU A 286 25.55 -107.61 72.47
CA GLU A 286 26.03 -108.31 73.65
C GLU A 286 25.37 -109.66 73.76
#